data_11e5b5906064cdc3dd34bfaa6897622f
#
_entry.id   11e5b5906064cdc3dd34bfaa6897622f
#
_cell.length_a   1.000
_cell.length_b   1.000
_cell.length_c   1.000
_cell.angle_alpha   90.00
_cell.angle_beta   90.00
_cell.angle_gamma   90.00
#
_symmetry.space_group_name_H-M   'P 1'
#
loop_
_entity.id
_entity.type
_entity.pdbx_description
1 polymer ?
#
loop_
_entity_poly.entity_id
_entity_poly.type
_entity_poly.pdbx_seq_one_letter_code
_entity_poly.pdbx_strand_id
1 'polypeptide(L)'
;MAMEISFPGGKKVDALFKGFTIKTDQLERDGGESSAPTPTYMFFASLGTCAGIYALNFCQKRKIDTQKLKLVLDFKTNKKSYMGEKIRMTLTLPPEFPEKYTAAIIKAMNLCYVKKHLHEPPEFETITQKAD
;
A
#
# COMPACT_ATOMS: atom_id res chain seq x y z
N MET A 1 -14.79 12.43 8.47
CA MET A 1 -13.60 11.65 8.90
C MET A 1 -12.37 12.46 8.53
N ALA A 2 -11.56 12.88 9.51
CA ALA A 2 -10.43 13.76 9.28
C ALA A 2 -9.12 13.10 9.73
N MET A 3 -8.07 13.32 8.96
CA MET A 3 -6.70 12.93 9.27
C MET A 3 -5.89 14.22 9.38
N GLU A 4 -5.16 14.37 10.48
CA GLU A 4 -4.29 15.53 10.69
C GLU A 4 -2.89 15.21 10.17
N ILE A 5 -2.31 16.15 9.44
CA ILE A 5 -0.93 16.06 8.97
C ILE A 5 -0.08 17.02 9.79
N SER A 6 1.00 16.53 10.37
CA SER A 6 1.93 17.29 11.19
C SER A 6 3.34 17.33 10.61
N PHE A 7 4.12 18.29 11.04
CA PHE A 7 5.47 18.59 10.54
C PHE A 7 6.46 18.56 11.72
N PRO A 8 6.94 17.37 12.14
CA PRO A 8 7.77 17.24 13.35
C PRO A 8 9.16 17.86 13.25
N GLY A 9 9.65 18.10 12.04
CA GLY A 9 10.97 18.69 11.80
C GLY A 9 11.70 18.00 10.64
N GLY A 10 12.73 18.65 10.10
CA GLY A 10 13.47 18.18 8.94
C GLY A 10 12.54 17.98 7.73
N LYS A 11 12.60 16.80 7.12
CA LYS A 11 11.72 16.40 6.02
C LYS A 11 10.63 15.41 6.45
N LYS A 12 10.40 15.30 7.77
CA LYS A 12 9.38 14.41 8.33
C LYS A 12 8.00 15.04 8.19
N VAL A 13 7.06 14.24 7.75
CA VAL A 13 5.64 14.61 7.66
C VAL A 13 4.84 13.43 8.16
N ASP A 14 4.14 13.59 9.27
CA ASP A 14 3.41 12.51 9.92
C ASP A 14 1.91 12.68 9.74
N ALA A 15 1.19 11.56 9.68
CA ALA A 15 -0.26 11.54 9.67
C ALA A 15 -0.80 10.96 10.98
N LEU A 16 -1.72 11.68 11.62
CA LEU A 16 -2.36 11.27 12.86
C LEU A 16 -3.82 10.92 12.56
N PHE A 17 -4.23 9.72 12.91
CA PHE A 17 -5.57 9.25 12.63
C PHE A 17 -5.99 8.15 13.60
N LYS A 18 -7.12 8.33 14.28
CA LYS A 18 -7.72 7.33 15.19
C LYS A 18 -6.73 6.71 16.19
N GLY A 19 -5.84 7.52 16.76
CA GLY A 19 -4.82 7.05 17.71
C GLY A 19 -3.57 6.44 17.09
N PHE A 20 -3.50 6.35 15.77
CA PHE A 20 -2.30 5.93 15.04
C PHE A 20 -1.48 7.14 14.59
N THR A 21 -0.17 7.00 14.64
CA THR A 21 0.77 7.91 13.99
C THR A 21 1.45 7.17 12.85
N ILE A 22 1.23 7.63 11.64
CA ILE A 22 1.88 7.11 10.45
C ILE A 22 3.05 8.04 10.13
N LYS A 23 4.26 7.57 10.39
CA LYS A 23 5.48 8.36 10.20
C LYS A 23 5.97 8.26 8.77
N THR A 24 6.38 9.39 8.19
CA THR A 24 7.10 9.43 6.92
C THR A 24 8.33 10.32 7.00
N ASP A 25 9.30 10.07 6.16
CA ASP A 25 10.50 10.86 5.98
C ASP A 25 10.91 10.84 4.51
N GLN A 26 11.94 11.57 4.17
CA GLN A 26 12.58 11.49 2.86
C GLN A 26 13.90 10.71 2.97
N LEU A 27 14.38 10.21 1.84
CA LEU A 27 15.69 9.58 1.77
C LEU A 27 16.80 10.62 2.00
N GLU A 28 17.96 10.18 2.48
CA GLU A 28 19.10 11.07 2.72
C GLU A 28 19.50 11.86 1.48
N ARG A 29 19.49 11.22 0.29
CA ARG A 29 19.75 11.86 -0.99
C ARG A 29 18.77 12.99 -1.34
N ASP A 30 17.59 12.98 -0.72
CA ASP A 30 16.51 13.95 -0.93
C ASP A 30 16.39 14.93 0.25
N GLY A 31 17.39 14.93 1.13
CA GLY A 31 17.50 15.85 2.27
C GLY A 31 16.84 15.36 3.56
N GLY A 32 16.33 14.14 3.58
CA GLY A 32 15.79 13.49 4.78
C GLY A 32 16.85 12.73 5.57
N GLU A 33 16.39 11.93 6.52
CA GLU A 33 17.24 11.09 7.38
C GLU A 33 16.99 9.59 7.15
N SER A 34 16.15 9.22 6.19
CA SER A 34 15.71 7.82 5.96
C SER A 34 15.19 7.15 7.23
N SER A 35 14.58 7.91 8.13
CA SER A 35 14.10 7.43 9.43
C SER A 35 12.74 6.73 9.38
N ALA A 36 12.03 6.87 8.27
CA ALA A 36 10.73 6.25 8.01
C ALA A 36 10.52 6.10 6.49
N PRO A 37 9.53 5.28 6.07
CA PRO A 37 9.22 5.17 4.64
C PRO A 37 8.79 6.52 4.06
N THR A 38 9.09 6.72 2.78
CA THR A 38 8.56 7.87 2.04
C THR A 38 7.06 7.71 1.79
N PRO A 39 6.30 8.78 1.55
CA PRO A 39 4.88 8.67 1.17
C PRO A 39 4.64 7.75 -0.03
N THR A 40 5.54 7.75 -1.01
CA THR A 40 5.45 6.85 -2.17
C THR A 40 5.59 5.37 -1.76
N TYR A 41 6.51 5.06 -0.85
CA TYR A 41 6.63 3.70 -0.32
C TYR A 41 5.38 3.27 0.46
N MET A 42 4.78 4.20 1.20
CA MET A 42 3.51 3.96 1.91
C MET A 42 2.37 3.66 0.92
N PHE A 43 2.32 4.38 -0.18
CA PHE A 43 1.34 4.13 -1.25
C PHE A 43 1.47 2.70 -1.81
N PHE A 44 2.68 2.28 -2.16
CA PHE A 44 2.92 0.93 -2.66
C PHE A 44 2.67 -0.14 -1.59
N ALA A 45 3.08 0.12 -0.34
CA ALA A 45 2.79 -0.77 0.77
C ALA A 45 1.28 -0.95 0.98
N SER A 46 0.49 0.12 0.85
CA SER A 46 -0.97 0.04 0.97
C SER A 46 -1.61 -0.84 -0.10
N LEU A 47 -1.12 -0.79 -1.33
CA LEU A 47 -1.57 -1.68 -2.41
C LEU A 47 -1.29 -3.14 -2.09
N GLY A 48 -0.08 -3.43 -1.62
CA GLY A 48 0.33 -4.79 -1.27
C GLY A 48 -0.41 -5.35 -0.06
N THR A 49 -0.48 -4.58 1.02
CA THR A 49 -1.16 -5.01 2.26
C THR A 49 -2.67 -5.16 2.05
N CYS A 50 -3.27 -4.30 1.25
CA CYS A 50 -4.70 -4.44 0.91
C CYS A 50 -4.97 -5.69 0.06
N ALA A 51 -4.19 -5.94 -0.98
CA ALA A 51 -4.31 -7.17 -1.76
C ALA A 51 -4.03 -8.41 -0.89
N GLY A 52 -3.04 -8.30 0.00
CA GLY A 52 -2.65 -9.35 0.95
C GLY A 52 -3.76 -9.74 1.91
N ILE A 53 -4.53 -8.79 2.45
CA ILE A 53 -5.65 -9.12 3.36
C ILE A 53 -6.75 -9.89 2.63
N TYR A 54 -7.00 -9.63 1.34
CA TYR A 54 -7.95 -10.43 0.56
C TYR A 54 -7.46 -11.87 0.35
N ALA A 55 -6.16 -12.05 0.08
CA ALA A 55 -5.56 -13.37 0.00
C ALA A 55 -5.63 -14.13 1.33
N LEU A 56 -5.29 -13.45 2.43
CA LEU A 56 -5.37 -13.99 3.78
C LEU A 56 -6.79 -14.44 4.12
N ASN A 57 -7.78 -13.58 3.94
CA ASN A 57 -9.18 -13.89 4.19
C ASN A 57 -9.67 -15.07 3.35
N PHE A 58 -9.25 -15.14 2.09
CA PHE A 58 -9.57 -16.25 1.20
C PHE A 58 -9.09 -17.59 1.77
N CYS A 59 -7.84 -17.62 2.24
CA CYS A 59 -7.25 -18.82 2.85
C CYS A 59 -7.92 -19.17 4.18
N GLN A 60 -8.11 -18.20 5.06
CA GLN A 60 -8.71 -18.41 6.38
C GLN A 60 -10.12 -18.98 6.29
N LYS A 61 -10.95 -18.46 5.41
CA LYS A 61 -12.32 -18.98 5.20
C LYS A 61 -12.35 -20.44 4.72
N ARG A 62 -11.26 -20.91 4.13
CA ARG A 62 -11.11 -22.28 3.61
C ARG A 62 -10.21 -23.14 4.47
N LYS A 63 -9.78 -22.64 5.63
CA LYS A 63 -8.87 -23.33 6.56
C LYS A 63 -7.55 -23.75 5.88
N ILE A 64 -7.06 -22.95 4.95
CA ILE A 64 -5.78 -23.14 4.30
C ILE A 64 -4.70 -22.47 5.16
N ASP A 65 -3.62 -23.20 5.44
CA ASP A 65 -2.47 -22.68 6.18
C ASP A 65 -1.80 -21.53 5.43
N THR A 66 -1.53 -20.43 6.12
CA THR A 66 -0.96 -19.20 5.56
C THR A 66 0.50 -18.96 5.92
N GLN A 67 1.15 -19.86 6.66
CA GLN A 67 2.54 -19.68 7.11
C GLN A 67 3.53 -19.50 5.94
N LYS A 68 3.29 -20.18 4.82
CA LYS A 68 4.12 -20.08 3.61
C LYS A 68 3.52 -19.17 2.54
N LEU A 69 2.43 -18.48 2.85
CA LEU A 69 1.86 -17.48 1.95
C LEU A 69 2.76 -16.26 1.91
N LYS A 70 3.17 -15.84 0.72
CA LYS A 70 4.04 -14.68 0.53
C LYS A 70 3.60 -13.88 -0.68
N LEU A 71 3.50 -12.58 -0.51
CA LEU A 71 3.19 -11.64 -1.59
C LEU A 71 4.38 -10.72 -1.83
N VAL A 72 4.83 -10.64 -3.08
CA VAL A 72 5.89 -9.73 -3.52
C VAL A 72 5.33 -8.78 -4.56
N LEU A 73 5.64 -7.50 -4.41
CA LEU A 73 5.33 -6.47 -5.39
C LEU A 73 6.62 -6.04 -6.09
N ASP A 74 6.63 -6.11 -7.41
CA ASP A 74 7.69 -5.58 -8.26
C ASP A 74 7.16 -4.36 -9.01
N PHE A 75 7.97 -3.30 -9.04
CA PHE A 75 7.63 -2.04 -9.68
C PHE A 75 8.50 -1.82 -10.90
N LYS A 76 7.86 -1.58 -12.02
CA LYS A 76 8.54 -1.04 -13.20
C LYS A 76 8.21 0.45 -13.32
N THR A 77 9.22 1.29 -13.30
CA THR A 77 9.07 2.74 -13.45
C THR A 77 9.50 3.19 -14.84
N ASN A 78 8.83 4.21 -15.34
CA ASN A 78 9.23 4.90 -16.55
C ASN A 78 10.49 5.74 -16.26
N LYS A 79 11.56 5.55 -17.04
CA LYS A 79 12.83 6.26 -16.83
C LYS A 79 12.77 7.76 -17.10
N LYS A 80 11.78 8.22 -17.86
CA LYS A 80 11.62 9.65 -18.20
C LYS A 80 10.69 10.38 -17.23
N SER A 81 9.53 9.78 -16.91
CA SER A 81 8.53 10.40 -16.05
C SER A 81 8.67 10.02 -14.58
N TYR A 82 9.47 9.00 -14.26
CA TYR A 82 9.61 8.39 -12.93
C TYR A 82 8.31 7.82 -12.37
N MET A 83 7.27 7.74 -13.18
CA MET A 83 5.98 7.15 -12.81
C MET A 83 6.02 5.64 -12.92
N GLY A 84 5.24 4.98 -12.08
CA GLY A 84 5.02 3.54 -12.19
C GLY A 84 4.31 3.20 -13.51
N GLU A 85 4.90 2.32 -14.30
CA GLU A 85 4.29 1.78 -15.52
C GLU A 85 3.57 0.46 -15.26
N LYS A 86 4.11 -0.34 -14.37
CA LYS A 86 3.58 -1.66 -14.06
C LYS A 86 3.89 -2.05 -12.62
N ILE A 87 2.89 -2.53 -11.94
CA ILE A 87 3.02 -3.19 -10.65
C ILE A 87 2.67 -4.66 -10.87
N ARG A 88 3.63 -5.55 -10.62
CA ARG A 88 3.41 -6.99 -10.63
C ARG A 88 3.30 -7.47 -9.20
N MET A 89 2.21 -8.14 -8.88
CA MET A 89 2.01 -8.83 -7.62
C MET A 89 2.18 -10.33 -7.83
N THR A 90 3.14 -10.94 -7.14
CA THR A 90 3.39 -12.38 -7.20
C THR A 90 3.04 -12.98 -5.86
N LEU A 91 1.98 -13.79 -5.83
CA LEU A 91 1.56 -14.53 -4.65
C LEU A 91 2.17 -15.93 -4.71
N THR A 92 3.04 -16.25 -3.76
CA THR A 92 3.55 -17.60 -3.53
C THR A 92 2.54 -18.34 -2.65
N LEU A 93 2.02 -19.43 -3.17
CA LEU A 93 1.04 -20.27 -2.51
C LEU A 93 1.72 -21.38 -1.68
N PRO A 94 1.11 -21.81 -0.57
CA PRO A 94 1.58 -23.01 0.14
C PRO A 94 1.59 -24.24 -0.78
N PRO A 95 2.51 -25.21 -0.54
CA PRO A 95 2.59 -26.40 -1.40
C PRO A 95 1.29 -27.21 -1.52
N GLU A 96 0.50 -27.24 -0.43
CA GLU A 96 -0.77 -27.96 -0.36
C GLU A 96 -1.96 -27.13 -0.82
N PHE A 97 -1.74 -25.93 -1.36
CA PHE A 97 -2.83 -25.07 -1.82
C PHE A 97 -3.61 -25.76 -2.95
N PRO A 98 -4.94 -25.89 -2.81
CA PRO A 98 -5.74 -26.56 -3.83
C PRO A 98 -5.70 -25.82 -5.16
N GLU A 99 -5.26 -26.49 -6.22
CA GLU A 99 -5.10 -25.89 -7.55
C GLU A 99 -6.40 -25.29 -8.08
N LYS A 100 -7.54 -25.89 -7.75
CA LYS A 100 -8.88 -25.38 -8.11
C LYS A 100 -9.15 -23.95 -7.62
N TYR A 101 -8.44 -23.48 -6.61
CA TYR A 101 -8.61 -22.14 -6.03
C TYR A 101 -7.61 -21.09 -6.55
N THR A 102 -6.66 -21.47 -7.39
CA THR A 102 -5.61 -20.56 -7.88
C THR A 102 -6.17 -19.34 -8.59
N ALA A 103 -7.11 -19.53 -9.51
CA ALA A 103 -7.75 -18.41 -10.19
C ALA A 103 -8.64 -17.58 -9.26
N ALA A 104 -9.33 -18.22 -8.32
CA ALA A 104 -10.25 -17.56 -7.41
C ALA A 104 -9.52 -16.65 -6.40
N ILE A 105 -8.35 -17.06 -5.88
CA ILE A 105 -7.59 -16.20 -4.95
C ILE A 105 -7.03 -14.96 -5.65
N ILE A 106 -6.59 -15.07 -6.91
CA ILE A 106 -6.17 -13.92 -7.71
C ILE A 106 -7.35 -12.95 -7.93
N LYS A 107 -8.50 -13.49 -8.26
CA LYS A 107 -9.72 -12.69 -8.42
C LYS A 107 -10.11 -11.97 -7.12
N ALA A 108 -9.98 -12.63 -5.98
CA ALA A 108 -10.20 -12.02 -4.66
C ALA A 108 -9.23 -10.86 -4.42
N MET A 109 -7.93 -11.04 -4.67
CA MET A 109 -6.92 -9.98 -4.52
C MET A 109 -7.19 -8.76 -5.41
N ASN A 110 -7.76 -8.97 -6.58
CA ASN A 110 -8.10 -7.88 -7.51
C ASN A 110 -9.31 -7.05 -7.04
N LEU A 111 -10.02 -7.47 -6.00
CA LEU A 111 -11.06 -6.68 -5.33
C LEU A 111 -10.49 -5.63 -4.36
N CYS A 112 -9.17 -5.49 -4.29
CA CYS A 112 -8.47 -4.58 -3.39
C CYS A 112 -9.12 -3.17 -3.35
N TYR A 113 -9.61 -2.76 -2.16
CA TYR A 113 -10.30 -1.50 -1.96
C TYR A 113 -9.41 -0.28 -2.25
N VAL A 114 -8.12 -0.35 -1.91
CA VAL A 114 -7.15 0.70 -2.24
C VAL A 114 -7.00 0.83 -3.75
N LYS A 115 -6.84 -0.27 -4.46
CA LYS A 115 -6.70 -0.29 -5.93
C LYS A 115 -7.96 0.22 -6.63
N LYS A 116 -9.14 -0.02 -6.05
CA LYS A 116 -10.40 0.52 -6.56
C LYS A 116 -10.38 2.03 -6.68
N HIS A 117 -9.74 2.74 -5.75
CA HIS A 117 -9.59 4.19 -5.78
C HIS A 117 -8.71 4.70 -6.93
N LEU A 118 -7.92 3.84 -7.57
CA LEU A 118 -7.15 4.17 -8.78
C LEU A 118 -7.99 4.01 -10.04
N HIS A 119 -8.95 3.10 -10.04
CA HIS A 119 -9.89 2.90 -11.14
C HIS A 119 -11.06 3.88 -11.10
N GLU A 120 -11.50 4.22 -9.89
CA GLU A 120 -12.56 5.18 -9.61
C GLU A 120 -11.99 6.26 -8.67
N PRO A 121 -11.12 7.17 -9.18
CA PRO A 121 -10.42 8.12 -8.33
C PRO A 121 -11.36 9.14 -7.70
N PRO A 122 -11.10 9.56 -6.44
CA PRO A 122 -11.83 10.64 -5.81
C PRO A 122 -11.48 11.98 -6.47
N GLU A 123 -12.37 12.96 -6.31
CA GLU A 123 -12.05 14.35 -6.62
C GLU A 123 -11.14 14.94 -5.53
N PHE A 124 -10.24 15.83 -5.95
CA PHE A 124 -9.34 16.53 -5.05
C PHE A 124 -9.67 18.02 -5.02
N GLU A 125 -9.85 18.56 -3.82
CA GLU A 125 -9.97 19.98 -3.56
C GLU A 125 -8.91 20.39 -2.55
N THR A 126 -8.16 21.43 -2.84
CA THR A 126 -7.14 21.97 -1.95
C THR A 126 -7.42 23.45 -1.69
N ILE A 127 -7.59 23.79 -0.42
CA ILE A 127 -7.85 25.14 0.03
C ILE A 127 -6.80 25.56 1.06
N THR A 128 -6.70 26.86 1.32
CA THR A 128 -5.85 27.42 2.39
C THR A 128 -6.67 28.23 3.35
N GLN A 129 -6.25 28.29 4.60
CA GLN A 129 -6.76 29.21 5.60
C GLN A 129 -5.61 29.74 6.45
N LYS A 130 -5.75 30.93 7.02
CA LYS A 130 -4.76 31.46 7.94
C LYS A 130 -5.08 30.99 9.36
N ALA A 131 -4.03 30.72 10.14
CA ALA A 131 -4.19 30.52 11.59
C ALA A 131 -4.67 31.80 12.26
N ASP A 132 -5.36 31.67 13.37
CA ASP A 132 -5.79 32.76 14.23
C ASP A 132 -4.60 33.44 14.91
#